data_a1909dc2f491f4f45d498158aa5bd33e
#
_entry.id   a1909dc2f491f4f45d498158aa5bd33e
#
_cell.length_a   1.000
_cell.length_b   1.000
_cell.length_c   1.000
_cell.angle_alpha   90.00
_cell.angle_beta   90.00
_cell.angle_gamma   90.00
#
_symmetry.space_group_name_H-M   'P 1'
#
loop_
_entity.id
_entity.type
_entity.pdbx_description
1 polymer ?
#
loop_
_entity_poly.entity_id
_entity_poly.type
_entity_poly.pdbx_seq_one_letter_code
_entity_poly.pdbx_strand_id
1 'polypeptide(L)'
;CAGAGNIKKYHCYLERFSPEYLLDDVGKAKVSKERKYPKTPQMEGEEVVRRAEPCHYTNLHENMSRIFEALSNQTGQFFRKISFKLIQYTKSGERAYVDGGKVYTVSPYFISSSNGKLWLVGNHEPYQGLSNYPIERMDEIQVLEPGVGRYRPMSELEDENRKLDKYRYVAEHQGGSYGSVEPIILRVRKTPNAYTVMYHTFDDEFYFLKGGTEEYDRVLVYRTAYFIANWAMMNSRDVIVETPSVQELIWNKMKELEGLYQTNE
;
A
#
# COMPACT_ATOMS: atom_id res chain seq x y z
N CYS A 1 -6.05 6.05 -12.21
CA CYS A 1 -6.62 7.26 -12.87
C CYS A 1 -7.14 8.18 -11.77
N ALA A 2 -6.48 9.31 -11.58
CA ALA A 2 -6.93 10.34 -10.66
C ALA A 2 -8.12 11.09 -11.29
N GLY A 3 -9.15 11.42 -10.51
CA GLY A 3 -10.20 12.34 -10.95
C GLY A 3 -9.60 13.71 -11.28
N ALA A 4 -10.31 14.52 -12.06
CA ALA A 4 -9.81 15.81 -12.58
C ALA A 4 -9.19 16.73 -11.50
N GLY A 5 -9.65 16.65 -10.24
CA GLY A 5 -9.07 17.39 -9.12
C GLY A 5 -7.69 16.87 -8.66
N ASN A 6 -7.40 15.59 -8.87
CA ASN A 6 -6.11 14.99 -8.51
C ASN A 6 -5.06 15.21 -9.60
N ILE A 7 -5.46 15.32 -10.86
CA ILE A 7 -4.56 15.63 -11.98
C ILE A 7 -3.79 16.91 -11.71
N LYS A 8 -4.44 17.98 -11.21
CA LYS A 8 -3.76 19.25 -10.87
C LYS A 8 -2.69 19.10 -9.80
N LYS A 9 -2.89 18.22 -8.81
CA LYS A 9 -1.90 17.97 -7.76
C LYS A 9 -0.69 17.19 -8.28
N TYR A 10 -0.92 16.16 -9.10
CA TYR A 10 0.17 15.42 -9.74
C TYR A 10 0.97 16.32 -10.69
N HIS A 11 0.33 17.28 -11.37
CA HIS A 11 1.02 18.27 -12.19
C HIS A 11 1.97 19.14 -11.37
N CYS A 12 1.56 19.65 -10.20
CA CYS A 12 2.45 20.41 -9.32
C CYS A 12 3.66 19.59 -8.83
N TYR A 13 3.48 18.30 -8.62
CA TYR A 13 4.60 17.40 -8.28
C TYR A 13 5.52 17.17 -9.49
N LEU A 14 4.96 16.89 -10.65
CA LEU A 14 5.73 16.68 -11.89
C LEU A 14 6.49 17.94 -12.31
N GLU A 15 5.91 19.13 -12.18
CA GLU A 15 6.62 20.40 -12.43
C GLU A 15 7.85 20.58 -11.53
N ARG A 16 7.76 20.18 -10.26
CA ARG A 16 8.89 20.32 -9.32
C ARG A 16 10.01 19.29 -9.56
N PHE A 17 9.67 18.12 -10.02
CA PHE A 17 10.60 16.99 -10.14
C PHE A 17 10.94 16.59 -11.58
N SER A 18 10.23 17.13 -12.57
CA SER A 18 10.49 16.91 -13.99
C SER A 18 10.37 18.23 -14.75
N PRO A 19 11.44 19.03 -14.79
CA PRO A 19 11.45 20.30 -15.53
C PRO A 19 11.16 20.14 -17.04
N GLU A 20 11.23 18.94 -17.55
CA GLU A 20 10.85 18.60 -18.92
C GLU A 20 9.33 18.50 -19.14
N TYR A 21 8.55 18.43 -18.06
CA TYR A 21 7.09 18.49 -18.12
C TYR A 21 6.65 19.93 -18.27
N LEU A 22 6.60 20.39 -19.51
CA LEU A 22 6.05 21.70 -19.84
C LEU A 22 4.53 21.67 -19.64
N LEU A 23 4.06 22.44 -18.68
CA LEU A 23 2.66 22.85 -18.66
C LEU A 23 2.44 23.91 -19.73
N ASP A 24 1.31 23.83 -20.45
CA ASP A 24 0.92 24.94 -21.33
C ASP A 24 0.56 26.19 -20.49
N ASP A 25 0.40 27.34 -21.15
CA ASP A 25 0.11 28.63 -20.52
C ASP A 25 -1.14 28.66 -19.61
N VAL A 26 -1.89 27.58 -19.60
CA VAL A 26 -3.10 27.40 -18.79
C VAL A 26 -2.87 26.35 -17.68
N GLY A 27 -1.65 25.83 -17.53
CA GLY A 27 -1.30 24.80 -16.57
C GLY A 27 -1.81 23.40 -16.93
N LYS A 28 -2.11 23.17 -18.19
CA LYS A 28 -2.46 21.84 -18.71
C LYS A 28 -1.21 21.13 -19.18
N ALA A 29 -1.00 19.91 -18.70
CA ALA A 29 0.05 19.06 -19.25
C ALA A 29 -0.19 18.90 -20.75
N LYS A 30 0.82 19.10 -21.57
CA LYS A 30 0.83 18.65 -22.95
C LYS A 30 0.88 17.12 -22.94
N VAL A 31 -0.29 16.53 -22.73
CA VAL A 31 -0.43 15.08 -22.91
C VAL A 31 -0.19 14.83 -24.39
N SER A 32 0.79 13.99 -24.73
CA SER A 32 0.98 13.51 -26.10
C SER A 32 -0.37 13.14 -26.67
N LYS A 33 -0.74 13.75 -27.81
CA LYS A 33 -2.00 13.44 -28.50
C LYS A 33 -2.04 11.99 -28.97
N GLU A 34 -0.86 11.40 -29.14
CA GLU A 34 -0.72 10.00 -29.50
C GLU A 34 -0.65 9.15 -28.23
N ARG A 35 -1.74 8.49 -27.92
CA ARG A 35 -1.72 7.45 -26.91
C ARG A 35 -0.96 6.24 -27.47
N LYS A 36 0.01 5.75 -26.71
CA LYS A 36 0.76 4.53 -27.04
C LYS A 36 -0.16 3.31 -27.24
N TYR A 37 -1.32 3.33 -26.61
CA TYR A 37 -2.34 2.29 -26.72
C TYR A 37 -3.67 2.88 -27.17
N PRO A 38 -4.41 2.21 -28.06
CA PRO A 38 -5.72 2.65 -28.48
C PRO A 38 -6.69 2.74 -27.31
N LYS A 39 -7.68 3.67 -27.39
CA LYS A 39 -8.73 3.79 -26.35
C LYS A 39 -9.51 2.48 -26.16
N THR A 40 -9.64 1.72 -27.22
CA THR A 40 -10.21 0.38 -27.23
C THR A 40 -9.19 -0.53 -27.86
N PRO A 41 -8.54 -1.41 -27.10
CA PRO A 41 -7.68 -2.43 -27.69
C PRO A 41 -8.51 -3.29 -28.64
N GLN A 42 -7.94 -3.65 -29.78
CA GLN A 42 -8.49 -4.67 -30.66
C GLN A 42 -7.60 -5.90 -30.50
N MET A 43 -8.18 -6.99 -30.07
CA MET A 43 -7.51 -8.28 -30.01
C MET A 43 -8.28 -9.22 -30.93
N GLU A 44 -7.55 -9.93 -31.78
CA GLU A 44 -8.14 -10.89 -32.70
C GLU A 44 -8.83 -12.03 -31.91
N GLY A 45 -10.10 -12.24 -32.22
CA GLY A 45 -10.90 -13.25 -31.52
C GLY A 45 -11.50 -12.83 -30.17
N GLU A 46 -11.25 -11.60 -29.70
CA GLU A 46 -11.74 -11.15 -28.41
C GLU A 46 -12.67 -9.93 -28.54
N GLU A 47 -13.80 -9.99 -27.87
CA GLU A 47 -14.71 -8.83 -27.74
C GLU A 47 -14.34 -8.00 -26.51
N VAL A 48 -13.87 -6.78 -26.73
CA VAL A 48 -13.50 -5.87 -25.65
C VAL A 48 -14.73 -5.16 -25.10
N VAL A 49 -15.15 -5.57 -23.90
CA VAL A 49 -16.23 -4.92 -23.17
C VAL A 49 -15.73 -3.67 -22.47
N ARG A 50 -16.21 -2.51 -22.89
CA ARG A 50 -15.91 -1.23 -22.23
C ARG A 50 -16.71 -1.07 -20.96
N ARG A 51 -16.13 -0.43 -19.95
CA ARG A 51 -16.91 0.10 -18.85
C ARG A 51 -17.81 1.22 -19.35
N ALA A 52 -19.09 1.17 -18.97
CA ALA A 52 -20.06 2.19 -19.35
C ALA A 52 -19.74 3.54 -18.68
N GLU A 53 -19.28 3.51 -17.44
CA GLU A 53 -19.02 4.69 -16.63
C GLU A 53 -17.55 4.84 -16.25
N PRO A 54 -17.03 6.07 -16.08
CA PRO A 54 -15.72 6.31 -15.51
C PRO A 54 -15.67 5.83 -14.07
N CYS A 55 -14.49 5.39 -13.63
CA CYS A 55 -14.28 5.00 -12.25
C CYS A 55 -14.41 6.22 -11.33
N HIS A 56 -15.26 6.14 -10.32
CA HIS A 56 -15.50 7.21 -9.35
C HIS A 56 -14.64 6.98 -8.11
N TYR A 57 -13.58 7.76 -7.98
CA TYR A 57 -12.70 7.73 -6.79
C TYR A 57 -13.25 8.60 -5.68
N THR A 58 -12.86 8.30 -4.44
CA THR A 58 -13.14 9.20 -3.31
C THR A 58 -12.34 10.50 -3.46
N ASN A 59 -12.80 11.55 -2.79
CA ASN A 59 -12.08 12.83 -2.79
C ASN A 59 -10.84 12.76 -1.86
N LEU A 60 -9.70 12.40 -2.41
CA LEU A 60 -8.45 12.27 -1.65
C LEU A 60 -8.09 13.56 -0.88
N HIS A 61 -8.33 14.73 -1.47
CA HIS A 61 -8.05 15.99 -0.81
C HIS A 61 -8.91 16.20 0.44
N GLU A 62 -10.19 15.93 0.35
CA GLU A 62 -11.11 16.01 1.48
C GLU A 62 -10.76 14.98 2.55
N ASN A 63 -10.50 13.73 2.14
CA ASN A 63 -10.06 12.67 3.05
C ASN A 63 -8.82 13.07 3.84
N MET A 64 -7.80 13.59 3.15
CA MET A 64 -6.58 14.07 3.78
C MET A 64 -6.85 15.23 4.74
N SER A 65 -7.71 16.18 4.36
CA SER A 65 -8.06 17.33 5.19
C SER A 65 -8.75 16.89 6.49
N ARG A 66 -9.69 15.93 6.43
CA ARG A 66 -10.34 15.36 7.62
C ARG A 66 -9.37 14.60 8.52
N ILE A 67 -8.47 13.81 7.92
CA ILE A 67 -7.45 13.10 8.68
C ILE A 67 -6.50 14.08 9.37
N PHE A 68 -6.04 15.12 8.67
CA PHE A 68 -5.20 16.15 9.29
C PHE A 68 -5.92 16.91 10.39
N GLU A 69 -7.21 17.20 10.24
CA GLU A 69 -8.04 17.80 11.29
C GLU A 69 -8.02 16.93 12.57
N ALA A 70 -8.16 15.61 12.42
CA ALA A 70 -8.13 14.67 13.54
C ALA A 70 -6.75 14.54 14.18
N LEU A 71 -5.68 14.66 13.39
CA LEU A 71 -4.28 14.56 13.83
C LEU A 71 -3.71 15.89 14.32
N SER A 72 -4.34 17.03 14.00
CA SER A 72 -3.83 18.34 14.37
C SER A 72 -4.27 18.73 15.76
N ASN A 73 -3.29 19.15 16.56
CA ASN A 73 -3.51 19.74 17.88
C ASN A 73 -3.41 21.28 17.79
N GLN A 74 -4.15 21.90 16.86
CA GLN A 74 -4.04 23.35 16.61
C GLN A 74 -4.56 24.23 17.76
N THR A 75 -5.31 23.67 18.70
CA THR A 75 -5.95 24.46 19.80
C THR A 75 -5.69 23.89 21.18
N GLY A 76 -4.66 23.03 21.38
CA GLY A 76 -4.46 22.32 22.64
C GLY A 76 -5.53 21.26 22.91
N GLN A 77 -6.39 20.99 21.93
CA GLN A 77 -7.36 19.89 22.00
C GLN A 77 -6.69 18.57 21.64
N PHE A 78 -7.13 17.52 22.30
CA PHE A 78 -6.61 16.17 22.13
C PHE A 78 -6.85 15.66 20.70
N PHE A 79 -6.00 14.75 20.22
CA PHE A 79 -6.26 13.96 19.03
C PHE A 79 -7.65 13.33 19.07
N ARG A 80 -8.30 13.26 17.92
CA ARG A 80 -9.68 12.78 17.81
C ARG A 80 -9.76 11.48 17.02
N LYS A 81 -10.70 10.62 17.37
CA LYS A 81 -11.07 9.49 16.53
C LYS A 81 -11.73 9.98 15.25
N ILE A 82 -11.62 9.16 14.23
CA ILE A 82 -12.40 9.31 13.00
C ILE A 82 -13.28 8.08 12.80
N SER A 83 -14.40 8.28 12.14
CA SER A 83 -15.18 7.20 11.57
C SER A 83 -15.23 7.33 10.04
N PHE A 84 -15.29 6.20 9.34
CA PHE A 84 -15.34 6.16 7.88
C PHE A 84 -15.86 4.82 7.39
N LYS A 85 -16.22 4.77 6.11
CA LYS A 85 -16.49 3.53 5.38
C LYS A 85 -15.37 3.27 4.38
N LEU A 86 -15.20 2.01 3.99
CA LEU A 86 -14.29 1.63 2.91
C LEU A 86 -15.08 1.31 1.64
N ILE A 87 -14.59 1.80 0.52
CA ILE A 87 -15.17 1.49 -0.79
C ILE A 87 -14.41 0.36 -1.49
N GLN A 88 -15.13 -0.35 -2.34
CA GLN A 88 -14.64 -1.27 -3.34
C GLN A 88 -15.29 -0.93 -4.69
N TYR A 89 -14.76 -1.46 -5.78
CA TYR A 89 -15.28 -1.18 -7.11
C TYR A 89 -15.92 -2.42 -7.70
N THR A 90 -17.05 -2.23 -8.37
CA THR A 90 -17.70 -3.26 -9.18
C THR A 90 -16.99 -3.39 -10.55
N LYS A 91 -17.38 -4.39 -11.34
CA LYS A 91 -16.90 -4.54 -12.73
C LYS A 91 -17.20 -3.31 -13.60
N SER A 92 -18.31 -2.63 -13.37
CA SER A 92 -18.67 -1.37 -14.05
C SER A 92 -17.81 -0.17 -13.63
N GLY A 93 -17.06 -0.28 -12.52
CA GLY A 93 -16.29 0.81 -11.93
C GLY A 93 -17.07 1.66 -10.95
N GLU A 94 -18.31 1.28 -10.63
CA GLU A 94 -19.12 1.92 -9.61
C GLU A 94 -18.56 1.62 -8.22
N ARG A 95 -18.79 2.56 -7.30
CA ARG A 95 -18.44 2.39 -5.90
C ARG A 95 -19.47 1.52 -5.20
N ALA A 96 -19.00 0.55 -4.44
CA ALA A 96 -19.78 -0.19 -3.46
C ALA A 96 -19.06 -0.14 -2.12
N TYR A 97 -19.79 -0.23 -1.02
CA TYR A 97 -19.18 -0.29 0.30
C TYR A 97 -18.71 -1.73 0.62
N VAL A 98 -17.57 -1.83 1.25
CA VAL A 98 -17.08 -3.09 1.83
C VAL A 98 -18.00 -3.49 2.99
N ASP A 99 -18.27 -4.78 3.14
CA ASP A 99 -19.08 -5.36 4.23
C ASP A 99 -20.44 -4.64 4.44
N GLY A 100 -21.14 -4.30 3.34
CA GLY A 100 -22.45 -3.67 3.41
C GLY A 100 -22.44 -2.25 3.99
N GLY A 101 -21.30 -1.58 4.00
CA GLY A 101 -21.18 -0.22 4.55
C GLY A 101 -20.76 -0.18 6.01
N LYS A 102 -20.03 -1.19 6.47
CA LYS A 102 -19.43 -1.22 7.79
C LYS A 102 -18.70 0.09 8.09
N VAL A 103 -19.02 0.69 9.23
CA VAL A 103 -18.35 1.88 9.73
C VAL A 103 -17.14 1.46 10.58
N TYR A 104 -15.99 1.95 10.20
CA TYR A 104 -14.75 1.80 10.98
C TYR A 104 -14.59 3.01 11.87
N THR A 105 -14.31 2.79 13.14
CA THR A 105 -13.96 3.86 14.11
C THR A 105 -12.52 3.65 14.54
N VAL A 106 -11.66 4.62 14.27
CA VAL A 106 -10.21 4.48 14.36
C VAL A 106 -9.60 5.65 15.12
N SER A 107 -8.64 5.36 15.99
CA SER A 107 -7.68 6.34 16.51
C SER A 107 -6.55 6.51 15.51
N PRO A 108 -6.48 7.61 14.73
CA PRO A 108 -5.45 7.82 13.72
C PRO A 108 -4.13 8.20 14.38
N TYR A 109 -3.01 7.72 13.85
CA TYR A 109 -1.69 8.02 14.38
C TYR A 109 -0.79 8.76 13.41
N PHE A 110 -0.67 8.28 12.18
CA PHE A 110 0.13 8.91 11.13
C PHE A 110 -0.28 8.42 9.74
N ILE A 111 0.23 9.09 8.73
CA ILE A 111 0.05 8.70 7.33
C ILE A 111 1.36 8.14 6.80
N SER A 112 1.30 6.99 6.15
CA SER A 112 2.42 6.38 5.44
C SER A 112 2.20 6.43 3.94
N SER A 113 3.29 6.38 3.19
CA SER A 113 3.27 6.26 1.73
C SER A 113 4.06 5.04 1.30
N SER A 114 3.45 4.20 0.48
CA SER A 114 4.11 3.04 -0.09
C SER A 114 3.56 2.73 -1.48
N ASN A 115 4.44 2.49 -2.44
CA ASN A 115 4.09 2.19 -3.84
C ASN A 115 3.12 3.22 -4.46
N GLY A 116 3.34 4.51 -4.19
CA GLY A 116 2.52 5.60 -4.71
C GLY A 116 1.12 5.69 -4.11
N LYS A 117 0.82 4.93 -3.05
CA LYS A 117 -0.45 4.97 -2.31
C LYS A 117 -0.24 5.54 -0.92
N LEU A 118 -1.29 6.21 -0.41
CA LEU A 118 -1.31 6.76 0.93
C LEU A 118 -2.16 5.88 1.85
N TRP A 119 -1.62 5.61 3.02
CA TRP A 119 -2.23 4.76 4.04
C TRP A 119 -2.35 5.53 5.35
N LEU A 120 -3.53 5.48 5.94
CA LEU A 120 -3.71 5.88 7.32
C LEU A 120 -3.32 4.73 8.23
N VAL A 121 -2.37 4.97 9.13
CA VAL A 121 -2.02 4.04 10.19
C VAL A 121 -2.76 4.44 11.46
N GLY A 122 -3.48 3.50 12.04
CA GLY A 122 -4.28 3.75 13.22
C GLY A 122 -4.69 2.47 13.95
N ASN A 123 -5.35 2.63 15.09
CA ASN A 123 -5.87 1.52 15.87
C ASN A 123 -7.41 1.51 15.83
N HIS A 124 -7.95 0.34 15.57
CA HIS A 124 -9.38 0.04 15.66
C HIS A 124 -9.63 -0.86 16.87
N GLU A 125 -10.35 -0.36 17.86
CA GLU A 125 -10.74 -1.16 19.02
C GLU A 125 -11.77 -2.24 18.62
N PRO A 126 -11.72 -3.43 19.22
CA PRO A 126 -10.96 -3.80 20.43
C PRO A 126 -9.53 -4.31 20.18
N TYR A 127 -9.05 -4.26 18.93
CA TYR A 127 -7.74 -4.82 18.58
C TYR A 127 -6.59 -4.04 19.24
N GLN A 128 -5.51 -4.75 19.55
CA GLN A 128 -4.31 -4.15 20.15
C GLN A 128 -3.29 -3.68 19.12
N GLY A 129 -3.36 -4.22 17.91
CA GLY A 129 -2.42 -3.93 16.83
C GLY A 129 -2.77 -2.67 16.03
N LEU A 130 -1.87 -2.33 15.12
CA LEU A 130 -2.06 -1.27 14.14
C LEU A 130 -2.70 -1.83 12.87
N SER A 131 -3.46 -0.98 12.20
CA SER A 131 -4.08 -1.28 10.91
C SER A 131 -3.73 -0.20 9.90
N ASN A 132 -3.62 -0.62 8.63
CA ASN A 132 -3.34 0.26 7.50
C ASN A 132 -4.61 0.41 6.65
N TYR A 133 -5.09 1.62 6.49
CA TYR A 133 -6.30 1.93 5.72
C TYR A 133 -5.93 2.72 4.47
N PRO A 134 -6.26 2.25 3.26
CA PRO A 134 -5.97 3.00 2.03
C PRO A 134 -6.83 4.27 1.95
N ILE A 135 -6.19 5.44 2.06
CA ILE A 135 -6.90 6.73 2.12
C ILE A 135 -7.75 6.97 0.87
N GLU A 136 -7.30 6.49 -0.29
CA GLU A 136 -8.01 6.58 -1.56
C GLU A 136 -9.34 5.81 -1.57
N ARG A 137 -9.51 4.86 -0.64
CA ARG A 137 -10.73 4.04 -0.51
C ARG A 137 -11.57 4.41 0.71
N MET A 138 -11.16 5.40 1.47
CA MET A 138 -11.96 5.91 2.58
C MET A 138 -13.06 6.84 2.04
N ASP A 139 -14.24 6.74 2.61
CA ASP A 139 -15.40 7.56 2.26
C ASP A 139 -16.17 7.94 3.52
N GLU A 140 -16.93 9.02 3.47
CA GLU A 140 -17.73 9.54 4.58
C GLU A 140 -16.91 9.73 5.87
N ILE A 141 -15.70 10.29 5.76
CA ILE A 141 -14.84 10.50 6.93
C ILE A 141 -15.44 11.57 7.83
N GLN A 142 -15.69 11.22 9.08
CA GLN A 142 -16.15 12.12 10.12
C GLN A 142 -15.12 12.16 11.25
N VAL A 143 -14.74 13.37 11.65
CA VAL A 143 -13.93 13.60 12.85
C VAL A 143 -14.87 13.63 14.04
N LEU A 144 -14.71 12.69 14.96
CA LEU A 144 -15.63 12.54 16.09
C LEU A 144 -15.37 13.61 17.16
N GLU A 145 -16.46 14.11 17.75
CA GLU A 145 -16.37 15.08 18.84
C GLU A 145 -15.67 14.49 20.08
N PRO A 146 -14.95 15.32 20.84
CA PRO A 146 -14.39 14.91 22.12
C PRO A 146 -15.52 14.37 23.04
N GLY A 147 -15.39 13.13 23.47
CA GLY A 147 -16.42 12.44 24.27
C GLY A 147 -17.27 11.44 23.50
N VAL A 148 -17.25 11.48 22.17
CA VAL A 148 -17.84 10.44 21.32
C VAL A 148 -16.74 9.43 20.97
N GLY A 149 -16.46 8.54 21.92
CA GLY A 149 -15.37 7.58 21.79
C GLY A 149 -14.01 8.19 22.14
N ARG A 150 -13.42 7.68 23.21
CA ARG A 150 -12.09 8.12 23.67
C ARG A 150 -11.05 7.79 22.62
N TYR A 151 -10.24 8.79 22.20
CA TYR A 151 -9.01 8.55 21.43
C TYR A 151 -8.07 7.66 22.25
N ARG A 152 -7.59 6.58 21.65
CA ARG A 152 -6.63 5.68 22.25
C ARG A 152 -5.22 6.08 21.83
N PRO A 153 -4.39 6.63 22.72
CA PRO A 153 -3.03 6.99 22.36
C PRO A 153 -2.18 5.73 22.12
N MET A 154 -1.18 5.84 21.27
CA MET A 154 -0.28 4.73 20.92
C MET A 154 0.42 4.14 22.15
N SER A 155 0.62 4.94 23.21
CA SER A 155 1.19 4.48 24.49
C SER A 155 0.33 3.50 25.27
N GLU A 156 -0.96 3.35 24.91
CA GLU A 156 -1.88 2.38 25.52
C GLU A 156 -1.98 1.07 24.73
N LEU A 157 -1.31 0.97 23.60
CA LEU A 157 -1.20 -0.28 22.84
C LEU A 157 -0.21 -1.24 23.54
N GLU A 158 -0.13 -2.46 23.05
CA GLU A 158 0.84 -3.44 23.53
C GLU A 158 2.28 -2.94 23.41
N ASP A 159 3.20 -3.49 24.22
CA ASP A 159 4.56 -2.98 24.38
C ASP A 159 5.35 -2.86 23.07
N GLU A 160 5.10 -3.74 22.10
CA GLU A 160 5.72 -3.68 20.77
C GLU A 160 5.35 -2.40 20.03
N ASN A 161 4.12 -1.94 20.17
CA ASN A 161 3.61 -0.74 19.52
C ASN A 161 3.91 0.56 20.28
N ARG A 162 4.13 0.49 21.59
CA ARG A 162 4.46 1.67 22.43
C ARG A 162 5.80 2.30 22.05
N LYS A 163 6.75 1.49 21.59
CA LYS A 163 8.08 1.91 21.18
C LYS A 163 8.22 2.05 19.68
N LEU A 164 7.09 2.18 18.98
CA LEU A 164 7.05 2.20 17.53
C LEU A 164 7.87 3.35 16.96
N ASP A 165 8.91 3.02 16.25
CA ASP A 165 9.54 3.90 15.29
C ASP A 165 8.68 3.94 14.02
N LYS A 166 8.14 5.11 13.71
CA LYS A 166 7.27 5.28 12.54
C LYS A 166 7.97 4.95 11.22
N TYR A 167 9.23 5.29 11.11
CA TYR A 167 10.03 5.02 9.91
C TYR A 167 10.24 3.52 9.74
N ARG A 168 10.60 2.86 10.81
CA ARG A 168 10.75 1.41 10.84
C ARG A 168 9.44 0.70 10.52
N TYR A 169 8.32 1.13 11.11
CA TYR A 169 7.01 0.55 10.81
C TYR A 169 6.68 0.66 9.32
N VAL A 170 6.89 1.83 8.70
CA VAL A 170 6.62 2.04 7.27
C VAL A 170 7.48 1.13 6.40
N ALA A 171 8.76 0.98 6.75
CA ALA A 171 9.67 0.09 6.05
C ALA A 171 9.25 -1.39 6.19
N GLU A 172 8.86 -1.80 7.36
CA GLU A 172 8.44 -3.19 7.66
C GLU A 172 7.08 -3.58 7.04
N HIS A 173 6.17 -2.60 6.84
CA HIS A 173 4.81 -2.82 6.32
C HIS A 173 4.60 -2.24 4.92
N GLN A 174 5.55 -2.47 4.03
CA GLN A 174 5.46 -1.99 2.64
C GLN A 174 4.19 -2.46 1.93
N GLY A 175 3.60 -1.57 1.13
CA GLY A 175 2.35 -1.85 0.43
C GLY A 175 1.12 -2.02 1.32
N GLY A 176 1.20 -1.58 2.60
CA GLY A 176 0.12 -1.75 3.58
C GLY A 176 -0.05 -3.21 4.02
N SER A 177 1.03 -4.00 3.95
CA SER A 177 1.01 -5.41 4.33
C SER A 177 0.56 -5.61 5.78
N TYR A 178 -0.20 -6.66 6.00
CA TYR A 178 -0.71 -7.04 7.32
C TYR A 178 0.16 -8.13 7.95
N GLY A 179 0.07 -8.25 9.26
CA GLY A 179 0.68 -9.32 10.04
C GLY A 179 1.87 -8.84 10.86
N SER A 180 2.33 -9.73 11.72
CA SER A 180 3.51 -9.48 12.54
C SER A 180 4.76 -9.48 11.68
N VAL A 181 5.68 -8.62 12.03
CA VAL A 181 7.03 -8.60 11.46
C VAL A 181 7.83 -9.72 12.09
N GLU A 182 8.46 -10.54 11.28
CA GLU A 182 9.30 -11.64 11.73
C GLU A 182 10.67 -11.63 11.06
N PRO A 183 11.70 -12.25 11.69
CA PRO A 183 12.99 -12.43 11.05
C PRO A 183 12.87 -13.48 9.93
N ILE A 184 13.15 -13.08 8.71
CA ILE A 184 13.07 -13.95 7.52
C ILE A 184 14.45 -14.05 6.90
N ILE A 185 14.87 -15.28 6.64
CA ILE A 185 16.16 -15.59 6.01
C ILE A 185 15.92 -15.89 4.53
N LEU A 186 16.70 -15.19 3.72
CA LEU A 186 16.73 -15.30 2.26
C LEU A 186 18.09 -15.83 1.80
N ARG A 187 18.11 -16.56 0.69
CA ARG A 187 19.30 -16.74 -0.13
C ARG A 187 19.20 -15.83 -1.34
N VAL A 188 20.16 -14.94 -1.48
CA VAL A 188 20.23 -13.94 -2.54
C VAL A 188 21.39 -14.30 -3.46
N ARG A 189 21.12 -14.42 -4.76
CA ARG A 189 22.16 -14.75 -5.76
C ARG A 189 23.24 -13.68 -5.78
N LYS A 190 24.50 -14.08 -5.87
CA LYS A 190 25.66 -13.18 -5.89
C LYS A 190 25.81 -12.49 -7.25
N THR A 191 24.84 -11.66 -7.58
CA THR A 191 24.84 -10.86 -8.81
C THR A 191 24.55 -9.39 -8.51
N PRO A 192 25.11 -8.44 -9.29
CA PRO A 192 24.79 -7.02 -9.13
C PRO A 192 23.28 -6.72 -9.22
N ASN A 193 22.55 -7.45 -10.08
CA ASN A 193 21.12 -7.29 -10.21
C ASN A 193 20.37 -7.69 -8.93
N ALA A 194 20.69 -8.85 -8.36
CA ALA A 194 20.06 -9.32 -7.13
C ALA A 194 20.32 -8.35 -5.98
N TYR A 195 21.54 -7.86 -5.80
CA TYR A 195 21.84 -6.84 -4.80
C TYR A 195 21.12 -5.52 -5.06
N THR A 196 21.01 -5.09 -6.32
CA THR A 196 20.25 -3.90 -6.67
C THR A 196 18.79 -4.04 -6.24
N VAL A 197 18.18 -5.20 -6.49
CA VAL A 197 16.80 -5.48 -6.05
C VAL A 197 16.69 -5.46 -4.53
N MET A 198 17.69 -6.01 -3.81
CA MET A 198 17.71 -5.96 -2.34
C MET A 198 17.76 -4.53 -1.83
N TYR A 199 18.69 -3.70 -2.30
CA TYR A 199 18.83 -2.31 -1.89
C TYR A 199 17.59 -1.47 -2.28
N HIS A 200 17.02 -1.67 -3.46
CA HIS A 200 15.81 -0.96 -3.87
C HIS A 200 14.57 -1.32 -3.03
N THR A 201 14.53 -2.53 -2.47
CA THR A 201 13.38 -2.97 -1.69
C THR A 201 13.53 -2.70 -0.20
N PHE A 202 14.72 -2.89 0.33
CA PHE A 202 14.97 -2.88 1.77
C PHE A 202 15.86 -1.74 2.23
N ASP A 203 16.34 -0.89 1.31
CA ASP A 203 17.36 0.12 1.56
C ASP A 203 18.59 -0.52 2.23
N ASP A 204 18.96 -0.10 3.42
CA ASP A 204 20.02 -0.67 4.25
C ASP A 204 19.49 -1.55 5.41
N GLU A 205 18.18 -1.86 5.43
CA GLU A 205 17.55 -2.63 6.49
C GLU A 205 17.58 -4.15 6.26
N PHE A 206 18.73 -4.67 5.92
CA PHE A 206 19.00 -6.11 5.85
C PHE A 206 20.41 -6.44 6.31
N TYR A 207 20.64 -7.68 6.67
CA TYR A 207 21.90 -8.11 7.28
C TYR A 207 22.44 -9.35 6.59
N PHE A 208 23.69 -9.31 6.14
CA PHE A 208 24.36 -10.51 5.64
C PHE A 208 24.69 -11.46 6.78
N LEU A 209 24.35 -12.73 6.60
CA LEU A 209 24.63 -13.82 7.54
C LEU A 209 25.80 -14.66 7.05
N LYS A 210 26.48 -15.35 7.98
CA LYS A 210 27.45 -16.40 7.65
C LYS A 210 26.74 -17.63 7.07
N GLY A 211 27.50 -18.48 6.34
CA GLY A 211 26.98 -19.75 5.83
C GLY A 211 26.29 -19.65 4.46
N GLY A 212 26.62 -18.64 3.68
CA GLY A 212 26.29 -18.61 2.25
C GLY A 212 27.02 -19.71 1.44
N THR A 213 26.63 -19.88 0.18
CA THR A 213 27.28 -20.78 -0.78
C THR A 213 28.15 -19.98 -1.75
N GLU A 214 28.81 -20.65 -2.71
CA GLU A 214 29.48 -19.94 -3.80
C GLU A 214 28.55 -19.07 -4.62
N GLU A 215 27.29 -19.50 -4.79
CA GLU A 215 26.30 -18.86 -5.64
C GLU A 215 25.38 -17.87 -4.89
N TYR A 216 25.14 -18.10 -3.58
CA TYR A 216 24.18 -17.33 -2.79
C TYR A 216 24.76 -16.81 -1.50
N ASP A 217 24.43 -15.57 -1.15
CA ASP A 217 24.57 -15.05 0.20
C ASP A 217 23.29 -15.32 1.00
N ARG A 218 23.45 -15.53 2.31
CA ARG A 218 22.35 -15.57 3.26
C ARG A 218 22.11 -14.18 3.81
N VAL A 219 20.85 -13.76 3.80
CA VAL A 219 20.45 -12.42 4.20
C VAL A 219 19.25 -12.50 5.15
N LEU A 220 19.33 -11.77 6.25
CA LEU A 220 18.24 -11.60 7.21
C LEU A 220 17.50 -10.28 6.91
N VAL A 221 16.19 -10.33 6.84
CA VAL A 221 15.28 -9.17 6.76
C VAL A 221 14.20 -9.29 7.84
N TYR A 222 13.68 -8.15 8.29
CA TYR A 222 12.53 -8.08 9.21
C TYR A 222 11.33 -7.54 8.45
N ARG A 223 10.41 -8.39 8.03
CA ARG A 223 9.23 -8.05 7.22
C ARG A 223 8.06 -8.97 7.58
N THR A 224 6.88 -8.64 7.07
CA THR A 224 5.75 -9.55 7.16
C THR A 224 5.92 -10.73 6.22
N ALA A 225 5.55 -11.93 6.65
CA ALA A 225 5.63 -13.15 5.84
C ALA A 225 4.92 -13.01 4.49
N TYR A 226 3.75 -12.38 4.50
CA TYR A 226 2.96 -12.17 3.29
C TYR A 226 3.65 -11.28 2.26
N PHE A 227 4.30 -10.19 2.71
CA PHE A 227 5.07 -9.33 1.83
C PHE A 227 6.22 -10.11 1.17
N ILE A 228 7.02 -10.81 1.98
CA ILE A 228 8.18 -11.55 1.46
C ILE A 228 7.75 -12.69 0.53
N ALA A 229 6.66 -13.41 0.83
CA ALA A 229 6.16 -14.46 -0.05
C ALA A 229 5.87 -13.93 -1.48
N ASN A 230 5.14 -12.79 -1.58
CA ASN A 230 4.84 -12.19 -2.87
C ASN A 230 6.09 -11.64 -3.56
N TRP A 231 6.92 -10.92 -2.82
CA TRP A 231 8.14 -10.32 -3.34
C TRP A 231 9.14 -11.37 -3.83
N ALA A 232 9.33 -12.46 -3.08
CA ALA A 232 10.23 -13.54 -3.47
C ALA A 232 9.74 -14.28 -4.72
N MET A 233 8.43 -14.48 -4.88
CA MET A 233 7.87 -15.06 -6.11
C MET A 233 8.14 -14.17 -7.33
N MET A 234 8.03 -12.85 -7.20
CA MET A 234 8.37 -11.90 -8.28
C MET A 234 9.86 -11.91 -8.63
N ASN A 235 10.73 -12.22 -7.64
CA ASN A 235 12.17 -12.22 -7.78
C ASN A 235 12.77 -13.66 -7.71
N SER A 236 11.99 -14.66 -8.04
CA SER A 236 12.34 -16.09 -7.88
C SER A 236 13.58 -16.55 -8.63
N ARG A 237 14.03 -15.80 -9.63
CA ARG A 237 15.28 -16.03 -10.34
C ARG A 237 16.51 -15.80 -9.43
N ASP A 238 16.43 -14.82 -8.54
CA ASP A 238 17.56 -14.30 -7.80
C ASP A 238 17.44 -14.48 -6.27
N VAL A 239 16.21 -14.83 -5.80
CA VAL A 239 15.91 -14.94 -4.36
C VAL A 239 15.21 -16.24 -4.03
N ILE A 240 15.68 -16.90 -2.98
CA ILE A 240 15.06 -18.11 -2.40
C ILE A 240 14.82 -17.84 -0.92
N VAL A 241 13.65 -18.17 -0.41
CA VAL A 241 13.33 -18.05 1.02
C VAL A 241 13.78 -19.30 1.76
N GLU A 242 14.44 -19.14 2.91
CA GLU A 242 14.80 -20.26 3.80
C GLU A 242 13.82 -20.43 4.97
N THR A 243 13.12 -19.38 5.37
CA THR A 243 12.20 -19.41 6.51
C THR A 243 10.97 -20.28 6.21
N PRO A 244 10.70 -21.35 7.01
CA PRO A 244 9.67 -22.35 6.68
C PRO A 244 8.24 -21.78 6.59
N SER A 245 7.86 -20.84 7.48
CA SER A 245 6.54 -20.20 7.47
C SER A 245 6.24 -19.49 6.15
N VAL A 246 7.24 -18.82 5.59
CA VAL A 246 7.13 -18.10 4.32
C VAL A 246 7.18 -19.07 3.13
N GLN A 247 7.99 -20.14 3.22
CA GLN A 247 8.00 -21.19 2.21
C GLN A 247 6.62 -21.83 2.06
N GLU A 248 5.95 -22.11 3.17
CA GLU A 248 4.59 -22.68 3.16
C GLU A 248 3.60 -21.74 2.44
N LEU A 249 3.66 -20.44 2.70
CA LEU A 249 2.84 -19.46 1.99
C LEU A 249 3.10 -19.46 0.48
N ILE A 250 4.37 -19.54 0.06
CA ILE A 250 4.75 -19.63 -1.35
C ILE A 250 4.19 -20.91 -1.98
N TRP A 251 4.37 -22.07 -1.32
CA TRP A 251 3.85 -23.33 -1.80
C TRP A 251 2.32 -23.35 -1.96
N ASN A 252 1.61 -22.79 -0.99
CA ASN A 252 0.15 -22.71 -1.08
C ASN A 252 -0.29 -21.85 -2.26
N LYS A 253 0.37 -20.70 -2.48
CA LYS A 253 0.10 -19.85 -3.65
C LYS A 253 0.42 -20.55 -4.98
N MET A 254 1.52 -21.29 -5.04
CA MET A 254 1.89 -22.04 -6.24
C MET A 254 0.83 -23.12 -6.57
N LYS A 255 0.32 -23.85 -5.56
CA LYS A 255 -0.76 -24.83 -5.74
C LYS A 255 -2.06 -24.18 -6.22
N GLU A 256 -2.42 -23.03 -5.66
CA GLU A 256 -3.58 -22.26 -6.12
C GLU A 256 -3.44 -21.86 -7.60
N LEU A 257 -2.27 -21.33 -7.98
CA LEU A 257 -1.98 -20.97 -9.37
C LEU A 257 -2.00 -22.19 -10.28
N GLU A 258 -1.37 -23.29 -9.89
CA GLU A 258 -1.38 -24.54 -10.64
C GLU A 258 -2.82 -25.00 -10.92
N GLY A 259 -3.70 -25.03 -9.89
CA GLY A 259 -5.10 -25.38 -10.04
C GLY A 259 -5.89 -24.45 -10.98
N LEU A 260 -5.52 -23.16 -11.03
CA LEU A 260 -6.18 -22.19 -11.92
C LEU A 260 -5.76 -22.34 -13.40
N TYR A 261 -4.52 -22.75 -13.66
CA TYR A 261 -3.98 -22.84 -15.02
C TYR A 261 -4.07 -24.25 -15.63
N GLN A 262 -4.25 -25.30 -14.82
CA GLN A 262 -4.43 -26.68 -15.30
C GLN A 262 -5.88 -27.02 -15.70
N THR A 263 -6.87 -26.21 -15.33
CA THR A 263 -8.30 -26.45 -15.61
C THR A 263 -8.74 -26.04 -17.03
N ASN A 264 -7.84 -25.71 -17.93
CA ASN A 264 -8.11 -25.29 -19.31
C ASN A 264 -7.67 -26.32 -20.37
N GLU A 265 -7.56 -27.62 -20.02
CA GLU A 265 -7.43 -28.71 -21.00
C GLU A 265 -8.75 -29.48 -21.15
#